data_059a44d79a54651562d90d3f5e48e8af
#
_entry.id   059a44d79a54651562d90d3f5e48e8af
#
_cell.length_a   1.000
_cell.length_b   1.000
_cell.length_c   1.000
_cell.angle_alpha   90.00
_cell.angle_beta   90.00
_cell.angle_gamma   90.00
#
_symmetry.space_group_name_H-M   'P 1'
#
loop_
_entity.id
_entity.type
_entity.pdbx_description
1 polymer ?
#
loop_
_entity_poly.entity_id
_entity_poly.type
_entity_poly.pdbx_seq_one_letter_code
_entity_poly.pdbx_strand_id
1 'polypeptide(L)'
;MGLFERLLGEEPSLFDQWGHDDPGEFGEYLITYALENNNIGGYLKVLKNLYIPIGYGKTTEIDVVMIHRKGIFVFESKNYSGWIFGSRNDKYWTQSLKGGQKNRFYNPILQNQTHINALSRILKIDSDKFISMIIFSERCTLKKVPEDEQNLMIMKRKDVVDSTNAKLMFSDRIFSEEEVDDLYEKLKMYSDVNEEIKQKHINDFKK
;
A
#
# COMPACT_ATOMS: atom_id res chain seq x y z
N MET A 1 2.29 21.16 13.17
CA MET A 1 1.46 20.00 13.52
C MET A 1 0.78 19.55 12.22
N GLY A 2 1.20 18.42 11.68
CA GLY A 2 0.69 17.90 10.41
C GLY A 2 -0.75 17.40 10.54
N LEU A 3 -1.47 17.27 9.40
CA LEU A 3 -2.85 16.76 9.36
C LEU A 3 -2.95 15.37 10.03
N PHE A 4 -1.91 14.56 9.93
CA PHE A 4 -1.79 13.25 10.58
C PHE A 4 -1.76 13.34 12.12
N GLU A 5 -1.09 14.34 12.68
CA GLU A 5 -1.09 14.58 14.13
C GLU A 5 -2.48 15.07 14.60
N ARG A 6 -3.22 15.83 13.77
CA ARG A 6 -4.59 16.20 14.04
C ARG A 6 -5.54 15.02 14.01
N LEU A 7 -5.48 14.15 12.98
CA LEU A 7 -6.32 12.96 12.87
C LEU A 7 -6.04 11.92 13.97
N LEU A 8 -4.80 11.84 14.47
CA LEU A 8 -4.43 10.92 15.55
C LEU A 8 -4.56 11.53 16.95
N GLY A 9 -4.60 12.88 17.07
CA GLY A 9 -4.63 13.58 18.36
C GLY A 9 -5.93 14.27 18.73
N GLU A 10 -6.77 14.62 17.77
CA GLU A 10 -7.99 15.39 18.02
C GLU A 10 -9.32 14.62 17.79
N GLU A 11 -9.27 13.40 17.20
CA GLU A 11 -10.45 12.57 16.98
C GLU A 11 -10.26 11.14 17.51
N PRO A 12 -10.28 10.92 18.81
CA PRO A 12 -10.37 9.56 19.38
C PRO A 12 -11.55 8.76 18.82
N SER A 13 -12.62 9.46 18.41
CA SER A 13 -13.86 8.88 17.91
C SER A 13 -13.73 8.15 16.57
N LEU A 14 -12.89 8.60 15.65
CA LEU A 14 -12.70 7.90 14.36
C LEU A 14 -11.86 6.63 14.52
N PHE A 15 -10.81 6.68 15.33
CA PHE A 15 -10.00 5.51 15.63
C PHE A 15 -10.78 4.50 16.49
N ASP A 16 -11.55 4.98 17.48
CA ASP A 16 -12.37 4.13 18.33
C ASP A 16 -13.58 3.53 17.60
N GLN A 17 -14.09 4.21 16.57
CA GLN A 17 -15.26 3.79 15.83
C GLN A 17 -14.91 2.81 14.67
N TRP A 18 -13.74 2.97 14.01
CA TRP A 18 -13.34 2.16 12.86
C TRP A 18 -12.13 1.24 13.12
N GLY A 19 -11.21 1.67 13.97
CA GLY A 19 -9.95 0.96 14.22
C GLY A 19 -10.07 -0.31 15.05
N HIS A 20 -11.22 -0.54 15.69
CA HIS A 20 -11.47 -1.75 16.50
C HIS A 20 -12.02 -2.91 15.66
N ASP A 21 -12.83 -2.63 14.64
CA ASP A 21 -13.50 -3.67 13.85
C ASP A 21 -12.58 -4.25 12.76
N ASP A 22 -11.83 -3.43 12.03
CA ASP A 22 -10.78 -3.86 11.10
C ASP A 22 -9.59 -2.89 11.07
N PRO A 23 -8.52 -3.17 11.84
CA PRO A 23 -7.32 -2.33 11.86
C PRO A 23 -6.57 -2.28 10.51
N GLY A 24 -6.76 -3.27 9.63
CA GLY A 24 -6.18 -3.31 8.28
C GLY A 24 -6.86 -2.27 7.41
N GLU A 25 -8.17 -2.38 7.26
CA GLU A 25 -8.99 -1.46 6.45
C GLU A 25 -8.84 0.00 6.88
N PHE A 26 -8.74 0.25 8.20
CA PHE A 26 -8.45 1.59 8.71
C PHE A 26 -7.09 2.12 8.25
N GLY A 27 -6.07 1.25 8.16
CA GLY A 27 -4.75 1.61 7.65
C GLY A 27 -4.78 2.07 6.18
N GLU A 28 -5.52 1.35 5.35
CA GLU A 28 -5.73 1.64 3.93
C GLU A 28 -6.53 2.92 3.72
N TYR A 29 -7.59 3.12 4.51
CA TYR A 29 -8.38 4.35 4.52
C TYR A 29 -7.49 5.58 4.79
N LEU A 30 -6.63 5.52 5.81
CA LEU A 30 -5.74 6.63 6.16
C LEU A 30 -4.73 6.95 5.05
N ILE A 31 -4.21 5.93 4.34
CA ILE A 31 -3.32 6.14 3.19
C ILE A 31 -4.08 6.81 2.06
N THR A 32 -5.25 6.27 1.68
CA THR A 32 -6.10 6.84 0.63
C THR A 32 -6.47 8.28 0.94
N TYR A 33 -6.95 8.54 2.16
CA TYR A 33 -7.29 9.89 2.61
C TYR A 33 -6.09 10.85 2.53
N ALA A 34 -4.90 10.40 2.93
CA ALA A 34 -3.69 11.19 2.86
C ALA A 34 -3.32 11.55 1.41
N LEU A 35 -3.44 10.62 0.47
CA LEU A 35 -3.13 10.84 -0.94
C LEU A 35 -4.14 11.76 -1.64
N GLU A 36 -5.42 11.68 -1.28
CA GLU A 36 -6.50 12.46 -1.91
C GLU A 36 -6.66 13.86 -1.32
N ASN A 37 -6.39 14.05 -0.02
CA ASN A 37 -6.69 15.28 0.70
C ASN A 37 -5.46 16.12 1.07
N ASN A 38 -4.26 15.65 0.74
CA ASN A 38 -3.04 16.43 0.90
C ASN A 38 -2.50 16.82 -0.47
N ASN A 39 -1.63 17.80 -0.47
CA ASN A 39 -1.07 18.38 -1.68
C ASN A 39 -0.02 17.44 -2.33
N ILE A 40 -0.49 16.34 -2.95
CA ILE A 40 0.35 15.57 -3.87
C ILE A 40 0.39 16.31 -5.20
N GLY A 41 1.58 16.73 -5.61
CA GLY A 41 1.76 17.57 -6.79
C GLY A 41 1.50 16.82 -8.11
N GLY A 42 0.61 17.35 -8.96
CA GLY A 42 0.35 16.85 -10.30
C GLY A 42 -0.99 16.14 -10.48
N TYR A 43 -1.21 15.56 -11.68
CA TYR A 43 -2.44 14.83 -11.99
C TYR A 43 -2.32 13.38 -11.54
N LEU A 44 -3.29 12.91 -10.77
CA LEU A 44 -3.32 11.55 -10.21
C LEU A 44 -4.73 11.03 -10.04
N LYS A 45 -4.84 9.71 -9.93
CA LYS A 45 -6.05 8.97 -9.52
C LYS A 45 -5.67 7.93 -8.47
N VAL A 46 -6.56 7.68 -7.51
CA VAL A 46 -6.36 6.68 -6.45
C VAL A 46 -7.43 5.61 -6.54
N LEU A 47 -7.05 4.36 -6.35
CA LEU A 47 -7.93 3.19 -6.23
C LEU A 47 -7.53 2.41 -5.00
N LYS A 48 -8.49 1.76 -4.34
CA LYS A 48 -8.27 0.92 -3.16
C LYS A 48 -8.92 -0.46 -3.33
N ASN A 49 -8.44 -1.44 -2.60
CA ASN A 49 -9.01 -2.79 -2.50
C ASN A 49 -9.20 -3.44 -3.88
N LEU A 50 -8.10 -3.53 -4.68
CA LEU A 50 -8.15 -4.11 -6.01
C LEU A 50 -7.89 -5.62 -5.95
N TYR A 51 -8.80 -6.42 -6.49
CA TYR A 51 -8.71 -7.89 -6.58
C TYR A 51 -8.23 -8.30 -7.96
N ILE A 52 -6.93 -8.32 -8.18
CA ILE A 52 -6.29 -8.57 -9.47
C ILE A 52 -6.06 -10.07 -9.71
N PRO A 53 -6.50 -10.65 -10.85
CA PRO A 53 -6.26 -12.05 -11.18
C PRO A 53 -4.76 -12.36 -11.33
N ILE A 54 -4.29 -13.42 -10.64
CA ILE A 54 -2.90 -13.92 -10.73
C ILE A 54 -2.79 -15.28 -11.45
N GLY A 55 -3.88 -15.78 -11.97
CA GLY A 55 -3.96 -17.08 -12.66
C GLY A 55 -4.55 -18.18 -11.76
N TYR A 56 -4.87 -19.32 -12.38
CA TYR A 56 -5.45 -20.50 -11.69
C TYR A 56 -6.70 -20.18 -10.85
N GLY A 57 -7.49 -19.19 -11.29
CA GLY A 57 -8.68 -18.75 -10.58
C GLY A 57 -8.43 -18.02 -9.26
N LYS A 58 -7.18 -17.64 -8.97
CA LYS A 58 -6.78 -16.88 -7.78
C LYS A 58 -6.65 -15.39 -8.08
N THR A 59 -6.81 -14.58 -7.05
CA THR A 59 -6.59 -13.13 -7.08
C THR A 59 -5.52 -12.74 -6.08
N THR A 60 -4.92 -11.57 -6.27
CA THR A 60 -4.17 -10.85 -5.24
C THR A 60 -4.95 -9.60 -4.88
N GLU A 61 -5.07 -9.28 -3.62
CA GLU A 61 -5.66 -8.04 -3.12
C GLU A 61 -4.57 -6.99 -2.99
N ILE A 62 -4.81 -5.81 -3.51
CA ILE A 62 -3.89 -4.67 -3.45
C ILE A 62 -4.57 -3.58 -2.66
N ASP A 63 -3.95 -3.15 -1.58
CA ASP A 63 -4.53 -2.21 -0.63
C ASP A 63 -4.85 -0.87 -1.29
N VAL A 64 -3.83 -0.19 -1.85
CA VAL A 64 -4.00 1.10 -2.52
C VAL A 64 -3.09 1.21 -3.75
N VAL A 65 -3.61 1.76 -4.84
CA VAL A 65 -2.85 2.12 -6.05
C VAL A 65 -3.07 3.60 -6.35
N MET A 66 -2.00 4.36 -6.51
CA MET A 66 -2.04 5.71 -7.05
C MET A 66 -1.42 5.72 -8.45
N ILE A 67 -2.21 6.12 -9.44
CA ILE A 67 -1.77 6.31 -10.81
C ILE A 67 -1.44 7.79 -10.98
N HIS A 68 -0.20 8.09 -11.28
CA HIS A 68 0.30 9.45 -11.44
C HIS A 68 1.02 9.60 -12.78
N ARG A 69 1.10 10.80 -13.35
CA ARG A 69 1.83 11.08 -14.60
C ARG A 69 3.31 10.65 -14.58
N LYS A 70 3.87 10.41 -13.41
CA LYS A 70 5.28 10.05 -13.19
C LYS A 70 5.51 8.61 -12.73
N GLY A 71 4.46 7.77 -12.69
CA GLY A 71 4.54 6.37 -12.29
C GLY A 71 3.28 5.84 -11.64
N ILE A 72 3.27 4.54 -11.39
CA ILE A 72 2.20 3.84 -10.68
C ILE A 72 2.73 3.43 -9.31
N PHE A 73 2.19 4.00 -8.24
CA PHE A 73 2.58 3.74 -6.87
C PHE A 73 1.67 2.67 -6.29
N VAL A 74 2.25 1.58 -5.80
CA VAL A 74 1.54 0.43 -5.24
C VAL A 74 1.85 0.38 -3.75
N PHE A 75 0.83 0.63 -2.92
CA PHE A 75 0.97 0.72 -1.47
C PHE A 75 0.52 -0.59 -0.83
N GLU A 76 1.35 -1.11 0.04
CA GLU A 76 1.08 -2.25 0.92
C GLU A 76 1.05 -1.77 2.36
N SER A 77 -0.11 -1.83 3.00
CA SER A 77 -0.35 -1.33 4.36
C SER A 77 -0.09 -2.42 5.41
N LYS A 78 0.70 -2.11 6.42
CA LYS A 78 1.02 -3.03 7.52
C LYS A 78 0.71 -2.39 8.88
N ASN A 79 -0.41 -2.78 9.48
CA ASN A 79 -0.89 -2.21 10.74
C ASN A 79 -0.33 -2.95 11.97
N TYR A 80 1.00 -3.09 12.04
CA TYR A 80 1.71 -3.75 13.13
C TYR A 80 2.09 -2.77 14.26
N SER A 81 2.32 -3.33 15.45
CA SER A 81 2.92 -2.65 16.62
C SER A 81 4.26 -3.31 16.98
N GLY A 82 4.99 -2.73 17.94
CA GLY A 82 6.26 -3.29 18.43
C GLY A 82 7.43 -3.03 17.47
N TRP A 83 8.39 -3.94 17.42
CA TRP A 83 9.59 -3.82 16.60
C TRP A 83 9.52 -4.71 15.38
N ILE A 84 9.88 -4.17 14.22
CA ILE A 84 9.88 -4.87 12.94
C ILE A 84 11.32 -5.14 12.50
N PHE A 85 11.56 -6.39 12.11
CA PHE A 85 12.83 -6.88 11.58
C PHE A 85 12.58 -7.68 10.31
N GLY A 86 13.40 -7.48 9.30
CA GLY A 86 13.36 -8.25 8.07
C GLY A 86 14.45 -7.80 7.09
N SER A 87 14.74 -8.65 6.13
CA SER A 87 15.62 -8.31 5.02
C SER A 87 14.89 -8.52 3.68
N ARG A 88 15.46 -8.01 2.59
CA ARG A 88 14.86 -8.06 1.26
C ARG A 88 14.52 -9.47 0.81
N ASN A 89 15.43 -10.41 1.07
CA ASN A 89 15.34 -11.77 0.54
C ASN A 89 14.71 -12.78 1.50
N ASP A 90 14.40 -12.37 2.74
CA ASP A 90 13.74 -13.24 3.70
C ASP A 90 12.29 -13.49 3.25
N LYS A 91 11.85 -14.77 3.28
CA LYS A 91 10.46 -15.10 2.99
C LYS A 91 9.49 -14.51 4.03
N TYR A 92 9.95 -14.40 5.28
CA TYR A 92 9.16 -13.89 6.39
C TYR A 92 9.93 -12.84 7.17
N TRP A 93 9.23 -11.78 7.56
CA TRP A 93 9.69 -10.80 8.51
C TRP A 93 9.22 -11.12 9.91
N THR A 94 9.77 -10.45 10.93
CA THR A 94 9.46 -10.68 12.34
C THR A 94 8.96 -9.41 13.00
N GLN A 95 7.79 -9.50 13.64
CA GLN A 95 7.30 -8.56 14.63
C GLN A 95 7.74 -9.04 16.02
N SER A 96 8.35 -8.16 16.83
CA SER A 96 8.67 -8.42 18.23
C SER A 96 7.87 -7.49 19.13
N LEU A 97 7.05 -8.06 19.99
CA LEU A 97 6.20 -7.32 20.92
C LEU A 97 6.88 -7.13 22.29
N LYS A 98 6.35 -6.20 23.08
CA LYS A 98 6.74 -6.02 24.47
C LYS A 98 6.48 -7.33 25.24
N GLY A 99 7.48 -7.79 26.02
CA GLY A 99 7.40 -9.11 26.68
C GLY A 99 8.07 -10.25 25.91
N GLY A 100 8.65 -9.98 24.74
CA GLY A 100 9.48 -10.95 24.00
C GLY A 100 8.71 -11.85 23.04
N GLN A 101 7.37 -11.73 22.93
CA GLN A 101 6.58 -12.44 21.95
C GLN A 101 7.03 -12.04 20.54
N LYS A 102 7.22 -13.03 19.65
CA LYS A 102 7.58 -12.84 18.26
C LYS A 102 6.55 -13.47 17.33
N ASN A 103 6.09 -12.70 16.37
CA ASN A 103 5.21 -13.16 15.30
C ASN A 103 5.93 -13.04 13.97
N ARG A 104 5.74 -14.04 13.09
CA ARG A 104 6.26 -14.01 11.72
C ARG A 104 5.14 -13.63 10.77
N PHE A 105 5.45 -12.81 9.79
CA PHE A 105 4.53 -12.45 8.72
C PHE A 105 5.24 -12.47 7.37
N TYR A 106 4.49 -12.67 6.31
CA TYR A 106 5.05 -12.72 4.97
C TYR A 106 5.76 -11.40 4.62
N ASN A 107 6.88 -11.50 3.91
CA ASN A 107 7.67 -10.34 3.52
C ASN A 107 6.85 -9.38 2.65
N PRO A 108 6.57 -8.14 3.10
CA PRO A 108 5.72 -7.21 2.37
C PRO A 108 6.36 -6.73 1.04
N ILE A 109 7.68 -6.79 0.91
CA ILE A 109 8.35 -6.51 -0.37
C ILE A 109 7.99 -7.57 -1.41
N LEU A 110 8.03 -8.85 -1.04
CA LEU A 110 7.66 -9.97 -1.93
C LEU A 110 6.17 -9.96 -2.23
N GLN A 111 5.34 -9.59 -1.25
CA GLN A 111 3.91 -9.42 -1.42
C GLN A 111 3.63 -8.34 -2.45
N ASN A 112 4.15 -7.15 -2.26
CA ASN A 112 3.94 -6.02 -3.15
C ASN A 112 4.55 -6.23 -4.55
N GLN A 113 5.66 -7.00 -4.64
CA GLN A 113 6.20 -7.41 -5.94
C GLN A 113 5.20 -8.31 -6.71
N THR A 114 4.45 -9.18 -6.01
CA THR A 114 3.39 -9.99 -6.63
C THR A 114 2.27 -9.10 -7.15
N HIS A 115 1.88 -8.07 -6.41
CA HIS A 115 0.90 -7.06 -6.83
C HIS A 115 1.36 -6.32 -8.08
N ILE A 116 2.59 -5.82 -8.09
CA ILE A 116 3.21 -5.12 -9.24
C ILE A 116 3.24 -6.03 -10.47
N ASN A 117 3.64 -7.29 -10.33
CA ASN A 117 3.68 -8.25 -11.43
C ASN A 117 2.27 -8.49 -12.02
N ALA A 118 1.26 -8.55 -11.17
CA ALA A 118 -0.14 -8.70 -11.60
C ALA A 118 -0.64 -7.47 -12.36
N LEU A 119 -0.39 -6.27 -11.83
CA LEU A 119 -0.73 -5.00 -12.48
C LEU A 119 0.01 -4.82 -13.80
N SER A 120 1.32 -5.05 -13.84
CA SER A 120 2.16 -4.97 -15.04
C SER A 120 1.60 -5.84 -16.17
N ARG A 121 1.20 -7.07 -15.86
CA ARG A 121 0.61 -7.99 -16.83
C ARG A 121 -0.74 -7.51 -17.37
N ILE A 122 -1.64 -7.01 -16.50
CA ILE A 122 -2.98 -6.54 -16.91
C ILE A 122 -2.89 -5.25 -17.70
N LEU A 123 -2.09 -4.31 -17.23
CA LEU A 123 -1.93 -3.01 -17.87
C LEU A 123 -1.02 -3.04 -19.09
N LYS A 124 -0.20 -4.09 -19.25
CA LYS A 124 0.87 -4.22 -20.26
C LYS A 124 1.89 -3.07 -20.16
N ILE A 125 2.25 -2.74 -18.93
CA ILE A 125 3.23 -1.70 -18.57
C ILE A 125 4.42 -2.38 -17.91
N ASP A 126 5.63 -1.97 -18.27
CA ASP A 126 6.87 -2.51 -17.71
C ASP A 126 6.95 -2.25 -16.20
N SER A 127 7.48 -3.22 -15.46
CA SER A 127 7.54 -3.17 -14.00
C SER A 127 8.41 -2.03 -13.43
N ASP A 128 9.31 -1.46 -14.24
CA ASP A 128 10.13 -0.30 -13.89
C ASP A 128 9.34 1.01 -13.74
N LYS A 129 8.09 1.04 -14.26
CA LYS A 129 7.16 2.17 -14.11
C LYS A 129 6.36 2.13 -12.81
N PHE A 130 6.54 1.07 -12.01
CA PHE A 130 5.88 0.91 -10.72
C PHE A 130 6.83 1.24 -9.57
N ILE A 131 6.29 1.87 -8.52
CA ILE A 131 6.97 2.19 -7.28
C ILE A 131 6.31 1.41 -6.14
N SER A 132 7.08 0.56 -5.47
CA SER A 132 6.64 -0.23 -4.31
C SER A 132 6.71 0.62 -3.05
N MET A 133 5.57 0.80 -2.38
CA MET A 133 5.43 1.60 -1.18
C MET A 133 4.97 0.70 -0.02
N ILE A 134 5.87 0.36 0.90
CA ILE A 134 5.55 -0.46 2.08
C ILE A 134 5.31 0.44 3.29
N ILE A 135 4.08 0.51 3.74
CA ILE A 135 3.64 1.50 4.73
C ILE A 135 3.31 0.82 6.06
N PHE A 136 4.06 1.16 7.09
CA PHE A 136 3.84 0.67 8.44
C PHE A 136 3.11 1.69 9.32
N SER A 137 2.27 1.18 10.23
CA SER A 137 1.57 2.02 11.22
C SER A 137 2.54 2.73 12.18
N GLU A 138 2.07 3.81 12.79
CA GLU A 138 2.83 4.57 13.79
C GLU A 138 3.19 3.75 15.05
N ARG A 139 2.40 2.69 15.32
CA ARG A 139 2.54 1.85 16.52
C ARG A 139 3.77 0.94 16.52
N CYS A 140 4.45 0.76 15.39
CA CYS A 140 5.67 -0.05 15.32
C CYS A 140 6.94 0.82 15.21
N THR A 141 8.09 0.19 15.41
CA THR A 141 9.41 0.76 15.14
C THR A 141 10.12 -0.12 14.11
N LEU A 142 10.54 0.45 13.00
CA LEU A 142 11.36 -0.24 12.01
C LEU A 142 12.80 -0.32 12.54
N LYS A 143 13.20 -1.50 13.05
CA LYS A 143 14.52 -1.68 13.72
C LYS A 143 15.61 -2.12 12.76
N LYS A 144 15.30 -3.09 11.91
CA LYS A 144 16.19 -3.59 10.87
C LYS A 144 15.36 -3.98 9.68
N VAL A 145 15.26 -3.09 8.71
CA VAL A 145 14.56 -3.27 7.44
C VAL A 145 15.48 -2.79 6.32
N PRO A 146 15.26 -3.23 5.07
CA PRO A 146 16.00 -2.69 3.93
C PRO A 146 15.89 -1.16 3.83
N GLU A 147 16.94 -0.52 3.33
CA GLU A 147 16.91 0.89 2.95
C GLU A 147 16.07 1.09 1.69
N ASP A 148 15.61 2.32 1.48
CA ASP A 148 14.90 2.71 0.28
C ASP A 148 15.80 2.59 -0.95
N GLU A 149 15.20 2.15 -2.06
CA GLU A 149 15.84 2.01 -3.36
C GLU A 149 15.07 2.83 -4.41
N GLN A 150 15.55 2.85 -5.65
CA GLN A 150 14.93 3.64 -6.70
C GLN A 150 13.41 3.44 -6.82
N ASN A 151 12.92 2.20 -6.73
CA ASN A 151 11.51 1.86 -6.87
C ASN A 151 10.96 1.06 -5.67
N LEU A 152 11.60 1.14 -4.51
CA LEU A 152 11.13 0.56 -3.25
C LEU A 152 11.31 1.56 -2.13
N MET A 153 10.24 1.84 -1.41
CA MET A 153 10.24 2.72 -0.25
C MET A 153 9.54 2.04 0.92
N ILE A 154 10.16 2.10 2.11
CA ILE A 154 9.65 1.47 3.34
C ILE A 154 9.58 2.52 4.43
N MET A 155 8.38 2.89 4.85
CA MET A 155 8.19 4.04 5.72
C MET A 155 7.06 3.88 6.71
N LYS A 156 6.93 4.86 7.57
CA LYS A 156 5.77 5.03 8.45
C LYS A 156 4.69 5.80 7.69
N ARG A 157 3.43 5.56 8.07
CA ARG A 157 2.28 6.19 7.42
C ARG A 157 2.33 7.72 7.43
N LYS A 158 2.80 8.33 8.52
CA LYS A 158 2.94 9.79 8.63
C LYS A 158 3.85 10.40 7.55
N ASP A 159 4.79 9.62 7.02
CA ASP A 159 5.79 10.06 6.06
C ASP A 159 5.34 9.88 4.60
N VAL A 160 4.13 9.28 4.36
CA VAL A 160 3.63 8.91 3.02
C VAL A 160 3.57 10.10 2.08
N VAL A 161 2.99 11.21 2.51
CA VAL A 161 2.80 12.40 1.65
C VAL A 161 4.14 13.01 1.26
N ASP A 162 5.01 13.23 2.24
CA ASP A 162 6.32 13.86 2.01
C ASP A 162 7.22 12.96 1.17
N SER A 163 7.25 11.67 1.45
CA SER A 163 8.05 10.69 0.70
C SER A 163 7.52 10.52 -0.74
N THR A 164 6.20 10.52 -0.93
CA THR A 164 5.60 10.49 -2.27
C THR A 164 5.98 11.73 -3.06
N ASN A 165 5.84 12.92 -2.49
CA ASN A 165 6.22 14.18 -3.15
C ASN A 165 7.73 14.24 -3.45
N ALA A 166 8.58 13.78 -2.53
CA ALA A 166 10.02 13.69 -2.76
C ALA A 166 10.33 12.76 -3.95
N LYS A 167 9.70 11.57 -4.01
CA LYS A 167 9.85 10.66 -5.15
C LYS A 167 9.39 11.31 -6.45
N LEU A 168 8.25 11.98 -6.46
CA LEU A 168 7.71 12.67 -7.63
C LEU A 168 8.61 13.82 -8.10
N MET A 169 9.32 14.49 -7.19
CA MET A 169 10.24 15.59 -7.54
C MET A 169 11.35 15.11 -8.48
N PHE A 170 11.87 13.90 -8.27
CA PHE A 170 12.98 13.33 -9.01
C PHE A 170 12.56 12.33 -10.11
N SER A 171 11.26 12.20 -10.38
CA SER A 171 10.75 11.30 -11.43
C SER A 171 10.34 12.09 -12.67
N ASP A 172 10.60 11.52 -13.85
CA ASP A 172 10.17 12.07 -15.14
C ASP A 172 8.67 11.79 -15.37
N ARG A 173 8.06 12.58 -16.24
CA ARG A 173 6.71 12.30 -16.74
C ARG A 173 6.77 11.16 -17.75
N ILE A 174 5.97 10.13 -17.52
CA ILE A 174 5.87 8.94 -18.36
C ILE A 174 4.47 8.70 -18.90
N PHE A 175 3.46 9.38 -18.35
CA PHE A 175 2.06 9.32 -18.77
C PHE A 175 1.49 10.73 -19.01
N SER A 176 0.61 10.85 -19.99
CA SER A 176 -0.31 12.00 -20.14
C SER A 176 -1.44 11.91 -19.12
N GLU A 177 -2.27 12.95 -19.00
CA GLU A 177 -3.46 12.91 -18.13
C GLU A 177 -4.50 11.92 -18.65
N GLU A 178 -4.68 11.87 -19.98
CA GLU A 178 -5.56 10.92 -20.66
C GLU A 178 -5.13 9.46 -20.38
N GLU A 179 -3.82 9.16 -20.45
CA GLU A 179 -3.31 7.82 -20.11
C GLU A 179 -3.54 7.47 -18.63
N VAL A 180 -3.44 8.44 -17.70
CA VAL A 180 -3.77 8.24 -16.29
C VAL A 180 -5.25 7.89 -16.13
N ASP A 181 -6.15 8.59 -16.83
CA ASP A 181 -7.60 8.29 -16.82
C ASP A 181 -7.90 6.92 -17.43
N ASP A 182 -7.29 6.57 -18.55
CA ASP A 182 -7.44 5.26 -19.19
C ASP A 182 -6.97 4.10 -18.28
N LEU A 183 -5.85 4.27 -17.59
CA LEU A 183 -5.33 3.30 -16.64
C LEU A 183 -6.25 3.15 -15.43
N TYR A 184 -6.78 4.26 -14.93
CA TYR A 184 -7.76 4.27 -13.86
C TYR A 184 -9.03 3.50 -14.23
N GLU A 185 -9.65 3.80 -15.38
CA GLU A 185 -10.87 3.12 -15.83
C GLU A 185 -10.63 1.61 -16.07
N LYS A 186 -9.45 1.21 -16.58
CA LYS A 186 -9.07 -0.20 -16.72
C LYS A 186 -8.96 -0.92 -15.38
N LEU A 187 -8.49 -0.26 -14.33
CA LEU A 187 -8.32 -0.87 -13.02
C LEU A 187 -9.56 -0.81 -12.14
N LYS A 188 -10.43 0.18 -12.34
CA LYS A 188 -11.63 0.41 -11.53
C LYS A 188 -12.56 -0.81 -11.44
N MET A 189 -12.65 -1.60 -12.51
CA MET A 189 -13.43 -2.84 -12.50
C MET A 189 -12.96 -3.90 -11.50
N TYR A 190 -11.72 -3.78 -11.01
CA TYR A 190 -11.13 -4.68 -10.02
C TYR A 190 -11.27 -4.18 -8.58
N SER A 191 -11.68 -2.93 -8.37
CA SER A 191 -11.94 -2.37 -7.04
C SER A 191 -13.41 -2.54 -6.61
N ASP A 192 -14.32 -2.63 -7.56
CA ASP A 192 -15.77 -2.78 -7.32
C ASP A 192 -16.20 -4.24 -7.51
N VAL A 193 -15.55 -5.16 -6.80
CA VAL A 193 -15.87 -6.58 -6.88
C VAL A 193 -16.96 -6.97 -5.88
N ASN A 194 -17.77 -7.97 -6.25
CA ASN A 194 -18.80 -8.48 -5.37
C ASN A 194 -18.22 -9.28 -4.19
N GLU A 195 -19.03 -9.50 -3.16
CA GLU A 195 -18.63 -10.23 -1.94
C GLU A 195 -18.17 -11.67 -2.22
N GLU A 196 -18.63 -12.31 -3.29
CA GLU A 196 -18.21 -13.68 -3.65
C GLU A 196 -16.73 -13.73 -4.02
N ILE A 197 -16.23 -12.74 -4.76
CA ILE A 197 -14.80 -12.63 -5.12
C ILE A 197 -13.95 -12.39 -3.87
N LYS A 198 -14.39 -11.51 -2.98
CA LYS A 198 -13.69 -11.23 -1.69
C LYS A 198 -13.64 -12.48 -0.82
N GLN A 199 -14.74 -13.18 -0.64
CA GLN A 199 -14.79 -14.41 0.16
C GLN A 199 -13.95 -15.53 -0.45
N LYS A 200 -13.95 -15.66 -1.76
CA LYS A 200 -13.07 -16.61 -2.46
C LYS A 200 -11.60 -16.29 -2.19
N HIS A 201 -11.20 -15.03 -2.32
CA HIS A 201 -9.85 -14.58 -2.02
C HIS A 201 -9.43 -14.96 -0.60
N ILE A 202 -10.23 -14.63 0.42
CA ILE A 202 -9.99 -14.96 1.83
C ILE A 202 -9.82 -16.47 2.01
N ASN A 203 -10.64 -17.29 1.37
CA ASN A 203 -10.60 -18.75 1.51
C ASN A 203 -9.35 -19.37 0.85
N ASP A 204 -8.85 -18.79 -0.22
CA ASP A 204 -7.63 -19.24 -0.92
C ASP A 204 -6.35 -19.00 -0.10
N PHE A 205 -6.35 -18.03 0.82
CA PHE A 205 -5.22 -17.75 1.73
C PHE A 205 -5.28 -18.47 3.07
N LYS A 206 -6.41 -19.11 3.43
CA LYS A 206 -6.55 -19.92 4.67
C LYS A 206 -6.10 -21.37 4.50
N LYS A 207 -5.73 -21.80 3.30
CA LYS A 207 -5.16 -23.12 2.97
C LYS A 207 -3.64 -23.06 2.90
#